data_b7f3fd5e726d2c8207498a9da8f8b2e9
#
_entry.id   b7f3fd5e726d2c8207498a9da8f8b2e9
#
_cell.length_a   1.000
_cell.length_b   1.000
_cell.length_c   1.000
_cell.angle_alpha   90.00
_cell.angle_beta   90.00
_cell.angle_gamma   90.00
#
_symmetry.space_group_name_H-M   'P 1'
#
loop_
_entity.id
_entity.type
_entity.pdbx_description
1 polymer ?
#
loop_
_entity_poly.entity_id
_entity_poly.type
_entity_poly.pdbx_seq_one_letter_code
_entity_poly.pdbx_strand_id
1 'polypeptide(L)'
;MPIIEPGDKSLKDLAGLHLWHGELSSCSQRVRITLEEKNLDWNSHIISIPKNEHATPEYQAIHPYGLVPAFVDNGVLLIESCDIITYLDENYSKFSLQPNDTKDQITMSNWLISADKAQADLKLLSHEFLFRPRKKMSSEELEAFSKNHNNQTLVTFIKEWQIGNIFSKEKLDGSVNRTDAYFSKLDNILKNQKWIAGEKMSLADIAWMPNIHRMSLMDWPLDRYLNLTRWFDQVKLHSSYQVALVNWENDGQAEGFRAYVKRRKIETGIHVTEFGSLTKPASL
;
A
#
# COMPACT_ATOMS: atom_id res chain seq x y z
N MET A 1 -0.20 19.69 2.25
CA MET A 1 -0.97 18.64 2.96
C MET A 1 -2.38 18.67 2.46
N PRO A 2 -2.95 17.56 2.01
CA PRO A 2 -4.32 17.54 1.54
C PRO A 2 -5.32 17.45 2.70
N ILE A 3 -5.37 18.51 3.50
CA ILE A 3 -6.55 18.81 4.31
C ILE A 3 -7.63 19.22 3.33
N ILE A 4 -8.75 18.55 3.38
CA ILE A 4 -9.86 18.81 2.47
C ILE A 4 -11.15 19.10 3.26
N GLU A 5 -12.03 19.83 2.63
CA GLU A 5 -13.37 20.07 3.16
C GLU A 5 -14.22 18.79 2.96
N PRO A 6 -14.77 18.19 4.04
CA PRO A 6 -15.58 16.99 3.90
C PRO A 6 -16.92 17.27 3.21
N GLY A 7 -17.33 16.37 2.32
CA GLY A 7 -18.68 16.36 1.78
C GLY A 7 -19.71 15.99 2.85
N ASP A 8 -19.38 15.03 3.71
CA ASP A 8 -20.14 14.71 4.91
C ASP A 8 -19.77 15.70 6.04
N LYS A 9 -20.66 16.64 6.30
CA LYS A 9 -20.42 17.70 7.30
C LYS A 9 -20.37 17.20 8.73
N SER A 10 -20.94 16.02 9.03
CA SER A 10 -20.91 15.42 10.36
C SER A 10 -19.50 15.09 10.83
N LEU A 11 -18.54 14.91 9.90
CA LEU A 11 -17.14 14.66 10.22
C LEU A 11 -16.51 15.80 11.04
N LYS A 12 -17.03 17.03 10.90
CA LYS A 12 -16.53 18.20 11.65
C LYS A 12 -16.81 18.13 13.15
N ASP A 13 -17.79 17.33 13.54
CA ASP A 13 -18.21 17.17 14.93
C ASP A 13 -17.49 16.00 15.62
N LEU A 14 -16.65 15.25 14.89
CA LEU A 14 -15.90 14.13 15.44
C LEU A 14 -14.76 14.61 16.34
N ALA A 15 -14.68 14.02 17.53
CA ALA A 15 -13.59 14.24 18.47
C ALA A 15 -12.62 13.06 18.47
N GLY A 16 -11.31 13.32 18.52
CA GLY A 16 -10.26 12.33 18.50
C GLY A 16 -9.88 11.91 17.08
N LEU A 17 -9.19 10.76 16.97
CA LEU A 17 -8.66 10.24 15.71
C LEU A 17 -9.58 9.19 15.13
N HIS A 18 -9.93 9.32 13.87
CA HIS A 18 -10.79 8.39 13.13
C HIS A 18 -10.12 8.00 11.83
N LEU A 19 -10.07 6.70 11.51
CA LEU A 19 -9.48 6.19 10.29
C LEU A 19 -10.48 5.31 9.53
N TRP A 20 -10.88 5.74 8.34
CA TRP A 20 -11.58 4.90 7.35
C TRP A 20 -10.54 4.18 6.53
N HIS A 21 -10.53 2.85 6.60
CA HIS A 21 -9.44 2.06 6.03
C HIS A 21 -9.89 0.71 5.49
N GLY A 22 -9.15 0.20 4.51
CA GLY A 22 -9.28 -1.17 4.04
C GLY A 22 -8.25 -2.09 4.71
N GLU A 23 -8.65 -3.30 5.10
CA GLU A 23 -7.80 -4.27 5.80
C GLU A 23 -6.48 -4.51 5.08
N LEU A 24 -6.54 -4.84 3.79
CA LEU A 24 -5.38 -5.14 2.94
C LEU A 24 -4.82 -3.93 2.17
N SER A 25 -5.37 -2.72 2.37
CA SER A 25 -4.85 -1.55 1.67
C SER A 25 -3.46 -1.18 2.18
N SER A 26 -2.46 -1.20 1.29
CA SER A 26 -1.09 -0.77 1.63
C SER A 26 -1.02 0.68 2.12
N CYS A 27 -1.83 1.57 1.55
CA CYS A 27 -1.95 2.94 2.01
C CYS A 27 -2.57 3.03 3.42
N SER A 28 -3.59 2.21 3.71
CA SER A 28 -4.17 2.14 5.07
C SER A 28 -3.20 1.53 6.08
N GLN A 29 -2.40 0.55 5.66
CA GLN A 29 -1.36 -0.07 6.49
C GLN A 29 -0.32 0.96 6.95
N ARG A 30 0.11 1.89 6.07
CA ARG A 30 1.02 2.99 6.43
C ARG A 30 0.50 3.80 7.60
N VAL A 31 -0.76 4.20 7.54
CA VAL A 31 -1.39 5.02 8.60
C VAL A 31 -1.51 4.22 9.90
N ARG A 32 -1.98 2.97 9.84
CA ARG A 32 -2.06 2.12 11.03
C ARG A 32 -0.70 1.89 11.69
N ILE A 33 0.35 1.63 10.89
CA ILE A 33 1.72 1.47 11.42
C ILE A 33 2.18 2.75 12.13
N THR A 34 1.89 3.92 11.56
CA THR A 34 2.27 5.19 12.19
C THR A 34 1.50 5.45 13.48
N LEU A 35 0.21 5.15 13.52
CA LEU A 35 -0.62 5.27 14.72
C LEU A 35 -0.08 4.36 15.83
N GLU A 36 0.29 3.12 15.49
CA GLU A 36 0.88 2.16 16.44
C GLU A 36 2.27 2.61 16.92
N GLU A 37 3.17 3.04 16.03
CA GLU A 37 4.49 3.58 16.42
C GLU A 37 4.38 4.79 17.35
N LYS A 38 3.40 5.64 17.12
CA LYS A 38 3.13 6.82 17.97
C LYS A 38 2.36 6.48 19.23
N ASN A 39 1.88 5.24 19.37
CA ASN A 39 1.01 4.80 20.48
C ASN A 39 -0.19 5.72 20.65
N LEU A 40 -0.93 5.94 19.55
CA LEU A 40 -2.11 6.80 19.49
C LEU A 40 -3.38 5.93 19.51
N ASP A 41 -4.35 6.30 20.34
CA ASP A 41 -5.68 5.73 20.30
C ASP A 41 -6.48 6.30 19.13
N TRP A 42 -7.21 5.44 18.43
CA TRP A 42 -7.98 5.84 17.24
C TRP A 42 -9.24 4.98 17.06
N ASN A 43 -10.22 5.54 16.37
CA ASN A 43 -11.47 4.88 16.03
C ASN A 43 -11.38 4.27 14.64
N SER A 44 -11.63 2.97 14.54
CA SER A 44 -11.55 2.19 13.30
C SER A 44 -12.89 2.20 12.56
N HIS A 45 -12.85 2.55 11.26
CA HIS A 45 -13.98 2.48 10.34
C HIS A 45 -13.56 1.64 9.13
N ILE A 46 -13.89 0.35 9.14
CA ILE A 46 -13.52 -0.57 8.07
C ILE A 46 -14.36 -0.28 6.81
N ILE A 47 -13.70 -0.15 5.68
CA ILE A 47 -14.29 -0.03 4.34
C ILE A 47 -13.96 -1.29 3.55
N SER A 48 -14.98 -2.09 3.28
CA SER A 48 -14.83 -3.33 2.54
C SER A 48 -14.66 -3.06 1.02
N ILE A 49 -13.41 -3.04 0.56
CA ILE A 49 -13.10 -2.89 -0.87
C ILE A 49 -13.72 -4.03 -1.70
N PRO A 50 -13.68 -5.31 -1.26
CA PRO A 50 -14.33 -6.39 -2.02
C PRO A 50 -15.85 -6.24 -2.18
N LYS A 51 -16.52 -5.53 -1.26
CA LYS A 51 -17.96 -5.23 -1.35
C LYS A 51 -18.25 -3.90 -2.05
N ASN A 52 -17.25 -3.24 -2.59
CA ASN A 52 -17.34 -1.92 -3.23
C ASN A 52 -17.89 -0.80 -2.33
N GLU A 53 -17.77 -0.90 -1.02
CA GLU A 53 -18.22 0.14 -0.08
C GLU A 53 -17.53 1.48 -0.33
N HIS A 54 -16.28 1.46 -0.85
CA HIS A 54 -15.55 2.66 -1.25
C HIS A 54 -16.17 3.41 -2.45
N ALA A 55 -17.07 2.76 -3.19
CA ALA A 55 -17.76 3.35 -4.35
C ALA A 55 -19.16 3.90 -4.00
N THR A 56 -19.59 3.79 -2.73
CA THR A 56 -20.89 4.32 -2.32
C THR A 56 -20.88 5.84 -2.22
N PRO A 57 -22.01 6.53 -2.47
CA PRO A 57 -22.10 7.97 -2.30
C PRO A 57 -21.73 8.44 -0.90
N GLU A 58 -22.12 7.67 0.13
CA GLU A 58 -21.85 7.95 1.53
C GLU A 58 -20.34 7.99 1.80
N TYR A 59 -19.62 6.98 1.33
CA TYR A 59 -18.17 6.99 1.49
C TYR A 59 -17.48 8.04 0.62
N GLN A 60 -17.97 8.30 -0.59
CA GLN A 60 -17.42 9.34 -1.45
C GLN A 60 -17.70 10.76 -0.93
N ALA A 61 -18.65 10.95 -0.01
CA ALA A 61 -18.80 12.18 0.76
C ALA A 61 -17.69 12.36 1.83
N ILE A 62 -17.04 11.26 2.25
CA ILE A 62 -15.85 11.26 3.11
C ILE A 62 -14.59 11.41 2.26
N HIS A 63 -14.36 10.47 1.34
CA HIS A 63 -13.20 10.49 0.44
C HIS A 63 -13.66 10.71 -1.00
N PRO A 64 -13.50 11.90 -1.59
CA PRO A 64 -14.13 12.28 -2.87
C PRO A 64 -13.70 11.40 -4.06
N TYR A 65 -12.54 10.73 -3.96
CA TYR A 65 -12.05 9.80 -4.98
C TYR A 65 -12.39 8.33 -4.68
N GLY A 66 -13.19 8.04 -3.63
CA GLY A 66 -13.53 6.67 -3.25
C GLY A 66 -12.31 5.78 -3.02
N LEU A 67 -11.30 6.30 -2.34
CA LEU A 67 -10.07 5.59 -2.00
C LEU A 67 -9.94 5.46 -0.47
N VAL A 68 -9.05 4.60 -0.03
CA VAL A 68 -8.66 4.48 1.37
C VAL A 68 -7.14 4.67 1.51
N PRO A 69 -6.70 5.31 2.59
CA PRO A 69 -7.43 5.77 3.76
C PRO A 69 -8.03 7.17 3.63
N ALA A 70 -9.05 7.46 4.47
CA ALA A 70 -9.41 8.80 4.89
C ALA A 70 -9.18 8.90 6.41
N PHE A 71 -8.69 10.03 6.89
CA PHE A 71 -8.33 10.23 8.28
C PHE A 71 -8.93 11.54 8.80
N VAL A 72 -9.53 11.50 10.00
CA VAL A 72 -10.06 12.70 10.66
C VAL A 72 -9.38 12.86 12.01
N ASP A 73 -8.88 14.06 12.28
CA ASP A 73 -8.35 14.49 13.56
C ASP A 73 -9.18 15.67 14.08
N ASN A 74 -9.99 15.44 15.12
CA ASN A 74 -10.84 16.45 15.73
C ASN A 74 -11.58 17.33 14.69
N GLY A 75 -12.25 16.65 13.75
CA GLY A 75 -13.05 17.29 12.71
C GLY A 75 -12.29 17.73 11.46
N VAL A 76 -10.96 17.61 11.43
CA VAL A 76 -10.12 17.94 10.27
C VAL A 76 -9.90 16.70 9.43
N LEU A 77 -10.39 16.71 8.19
CA LEU A 77 -10.26 15.59 7.26
C LEU A 77 -8.99 15.67 6.43
N LEU A 78 -8.21 14.57 6.44
CA LEU A 78 -7.02 14.38 5.62
C LEU A 78 -7.18 13.14 4.72
N ILE A 79 -6.64 13.24 3.52
CA ILE A 79 -6.47 12.12 2.58
C ILE A 79 -4.99 12.03 2.18
N GLU A 80 -4.62 11.03 1.34
CA GLU A 80 -3.26 10.70 0.92
C GLU A 80 -2.38 10.16 2.05
N SER A 81 -2.07 8.88 1.98
CA SER A 81 -1.45 8.15 3.10
C SER A 81 -0.10 8.70 3.55
N CYS A 82 0.76 9.15 2.62
CA CYS A 82 2.06 9.73 2.97
C CYS A 82 1.92 11.09 3.65
N ASP A 83 0.92 11.88 3.28
CA ASP A 83 0.62 13.14 3.96
C ASP A 83 0.02 12.92 5.34
N ILE A 84 -0.88 11.92 5.49
CA ILE A 84 -1.45 11.55 6.79
C ILE A 84 -0.35 11.12 7.77
N ILE A 85 0.60 10.26 7.34
CA ILE A 85 1.68 9.81 8.24
C ILE A 85 2.64 10.93 8.60
N THR A 86 2.88 11.88 7.69
CA THR A 86 3.67 13.08 7.95
C THR A 86 2.95 13.98 8.94
N TYR A 87 1.65 14.23 8.74
CA TYR A 87 0.83 15.00 9.67
C TYR A 87 0.83 14.39 11.08
N LEU A 88 0.65 13.07 11.18
CA LEU A 88 0.69 12.38 12.47
C LEU A 88 2.03 12.53 13.16
N ASP A 89 3.14 12.47 12.42
CA ASP A 89 4.45 12.65 13.01
C ASP A 89 4.70 14.07 13.50
N GLU A 90 4.26 15.08 12.78
CA GLU A 90 4.43 16.49 13.10
C GLU A 90 3.54 16.94 14.27
N ASN A 91 2.31 16.43 14.37
CA ASN A 91 1.34 16.90 15.37
C ASN A 91 1.31 16.07 16.66
N TYR A 92 1.84 14.83 16.63
CA TYR A 92 1.86 13.92 17.78
C TYR A 92 3.30 13.57 18.17
N SER A 93 4.00 14.51 18.77
CA SER A 93 5.46 14.57 18.92
C SER A 93 6.03 13.85 20.14
N LYS A 94 5.49 12.69 20.55
CA LYS A 94 6.13 11.91 21.62
C LYS A 94 7.58 11.55 21.28
N PHE A 95 7.86 11.28 20.01
CA PHE A 95 9.19 11.19 19.35
C PHE A 95 8.98 11.36 17.84
N SER A 96 10.02 11.83 17.13
CA SER A 96 9.93 12.04 15.69
C SER A 96 10.36 10.78 14.92
N LEU A 97 9.60 10.48 13.87
CA LEU A 97 9.93 9.51 12.83
C LEU A 97 10.65 10.17 11.64
N GLN A 98 10.95 11.48 11.75
CA GLN A 98 11.76 12.21 10.79
C GLN A 98 13.21 12.26 11.29
N PRO A 99 14.20 12.04 10.42
CA PRO A 99 15.60 12.21 10.77
C PRO A 99 15.91 13.65 11.21
N ASN A 100 16.91 13.83 12.06
CA ASN A 100 17.38 15.16 12.45
C ASN A 100 18.32 15.79 11.40
N ASP A 101 19.06 14.96 10.66
CA ASP A 101 20.01 15.40 9.63
C ASP A 101 19.27 15.80 8.35
N THR A 102 19.61 16.95 7.78
CA THR A 102 18.97 17.50 6.58
C THR A 102 19.09 16.58 5.36
N LYS A 103 20.21 15.89 5.17
CA LYS A 103 20.41 14.96 4.06
C LYS A 103 19.50 13.75 4.20
N ASP A 104 19.34 13.23 5.40
CA ASP A 104 18.46 12.10 5.69
C ASP A 104 16.99 12.53 5.56
N GLN A 105 16.61 13.76 5.94
CA GLN A 105 15.28 14.33 5.72
C GLN A 105 14.96 14.40 4.21
N ILE A 106 15.87 14.86 3.38
CA ILE A 106 15.72 14.89 1.93
C ILE A 106 15.58 13.47 1.39
N THR A 107 16.39 12.54 1.88
CA THR A 107 16.30 11.12 1.50
C THR A 107 14.95 10.54 1.86
N MET A 108 14.46 10.75 3.09
CA MET A 108 13.13 10.33 3.54
C MET A 108 12.03 10.88 2.64
N SER A 109 12.04 12.19 2.38
CA SER A 109 11.02 12.85 1.54
C SER A 109 10.98 12.29 0.12
N ASN A 110 12.14 12.05 -0.50
CA ASN A 110 12.23 11.44 -1.82
C ASN A 110 11.68 10.01 -1.85
N TRP A 111 11.88 9.24 -0.77
CA TRP A 111 11.36 7.89 -0.67
C TRP A 111 9.86 7.84 -0.36
N LEU A 112 9.30 8.83 0.35
CA LEU A 112 7.84 9.00 0.48
C LEU A 112 7.19 9.25 -0.88
N ILE A 113 7.72 10.18 -1.67
CA ILE A 113 7.26 10.44 -3.05
C ILE A 113 7.37 9.18 -3.92
N SER A 114 8.46 8.44 -3.78
CA SER A 114 8.66 7.21 -4.53
C SER A 114 7.67 6.11 -4.12
N ALA A 115 7.34 6.01 -2.83
CA ALA A 115 6.36 5.06 -2.31
C ALA A 115 4.96 5.33 -2.85
N ASP A 116 4.57 6.60 -3.01
CA ASP A 116 3.29 6.97 -3.62
C ASP A 116 3.25 6.63 -5.12
N LYS A 117 4.32 6.94 -5.86
CA LYS A 117 4.41 6.56 -7.28
C LYS A 117 4.36 5.05 -7.48
N ALA A 118 4.98 4.28 -6.59
CA ALA A 118 4.99 2.82 -6.65
C ALA A 118 3.61 2.17 -6.39
N GLN A 119 2.62 2.91 -5.85
CA GLN A 119 1.29 2.36 -5.59
C GLN A 119 0.55 1.92 -6.84
N ALA A 120 0.78 2.57 -7.98
CA ALA A 120 0.17 2.16 -9.25
C ALA A 120 0.65 0.76 -9.68
N ASP A 121 1.97 0.51 -9.54
CA ASP A 121 2.56 -0.79 -9.86
C ASP A 121 2.16 -1.86 -8.85
N LEU A 122 2.18 -1.54 -7.55
CA LEU A 122 1.74 -2.44 -6.50
C LEU A 122 0.27 -2.86 -6.70
N LYS A 123 -0.61 -1.92 -7.07
CA LYS A 123 -2.01 -2.19 -7.37
C LYS A 123 -2.14 -3.14 -8.55
N LEU A 124 -1.47 -2.85 -9.67
CA LEU A 124 -1.54 -3.67 -10.88
C LEU A 124 -1.04 -5.10 -10.61
N LEU A 125 0.13 -5.24 -10.00
CA LEU A 125 0.74 -6.54 -9.68
C LEU A 125 -0.09 -7.32 -8.65
N SER A 126 -0.65 -6.65 -7.61
CA SER A 126 -1.55 -7.29 -6.65
C SER A 126 -2.81 -7.84 -7.30
N HIS A 127 -3.43 -7.06 -8.20
CA HIS A 127 -4.62 -7.51 -8.92
C HIS A 127 -4.32 -8.66 -9.86
N GLU A 128 -3.15 -8.67 -10.50
CA GLU A 128 -2.74 -9.76 -11.37
C GLU A 128 -2.38 -11.02 -10.58
N PHE A 129 -1.48 -10.92 -9.60
CA PHE A 129 -0.86 -12.10 -9.01
C PHE A 129 -1.53 -12.59 -7.72
N LEU A 130 -2.34 -11.76 -7.03
CA LEU A 130 -3.01 -12.17 -5.80
C LEU A 130 -4.54 -12.19 -5.90
N PHE A 131 -5.14 -11.24 -6.64
CA PHE A 131 -6.57 -11.00 -6.56
C PHE A 131 -7.40 -11.61 -7.70
N ARG A 132 -6.79 -12.27 -8.69
CA ARG A 132 -7.51 -12.95 -9.77
C ARG A 132 -8.54 -13.98 -9.31
N PRO A 133 -8.35 -14.72 -8.18
CA PRO A 133 -9.37 -15.65 -7.68
C PRO A 133 -10.62 -14.99 -7.09
N ARG A 134 -10.60 -13.67 -6.85
CA ARG A 134 -11.77 -12.98 -6.32
C ARG A 134 -12.94 -13.08 -7.27
N LYS A 135 -14.15 -13.19 -6.69
CA LYS A 135 -15.40 -13.16 -7.47
C LYS A 135 -15.43 -11.88 -8.33
N LYS A 136 -15.66 -12.05 -9.61
CA LYS A 136 -15.88 -10.94 -10.53
C LYS A 136 -17.26 -10.33 -10.30
N MET A 137 -17.40 -9.03 -10.54
CA MET A 137 -18.69 -8.35 -10.55
C MET A 137 -19.54 -8.87 -11.70
N SER A 138 -20.87 -8.90 -11.52
CA SER A 138 -21.79 -9.06 -12.64
C SER A 138 -21.71 -7.82 -13.56
N SER A 139 -22.34 -7.91 -14.75
CA SER A 139 -22.39 -6.77 -15.66
C SER A 139 -23.10 -5.57 -15.02
N GLU A 140 -24.18 -5.84 -14.29
CA GLU A 140 -24.98 -4.82 -13.59
C GLU A 140 -24.19 -4.19 -12.44
N GLU A 141 -23.45 -5.00 -11.65
CA GLU A 141 -22.58 -4.51 -10.58
C GLU A 141 -21.45 -3.64 -11.13
N LEU A 142 -20.83 -4.04 -12.25
CA LEU A 142 -19.77 -3.27 -12.89
C LEU A 142 -20.26 -1.96 -13.51
N GLU A 143 -21.48 -1.96 -14.07
CA GLU A 143 -22.13 -0.76 -14.57
C GLU A 143 -22.46 0.21 -13.43
N ALA A 144 -23.06 -0.28 -12.35
CA ALA A 144 -23.36 0.50 -11.15
C ALA A 144 -22.10 1.09 -10.53
N PHE A 145 -21.05 0.29 -10.36
CA PHE A 145 -19.73 0.76 -9.90
C PHE A 145 -19.20 1.87 -10.80
N SER A 146 -19.26 1.67 -12.12
CA SER A 146 -18.72 2.62 -13.10
C SER A 146 -19.49 3.96 -13.11
N LYS A 147 -20.80 3.92 -12.88
CA LYS A 147 -21.66 5.10 -12.82
C LYS A 147 -21.49 5.88 -11.53
N ASN A 148 -21.33 5.17 -10.42
CA ASN A 148 -21.32 5.77 -9.08
C ASN A 148 -19.94 6.23 -8.64
N HIS A 149 -18.86 5.69 -9.23
CA HIS A 149 -17.51 5.97 -8.76
C HIS A 149 -16.92 7.24 -9.42
N ASN A 150 -16.54 8.23 -8.62
CA ASN A 150 -15.98 9.50 -9.11
C ASN A 150 -14.60 9.37 -9.75
N ASN A 151 -13.80 8.34 -9.37
CA ASN A 151 -12.45 8.14 -9.88
C ASN A 151 -12.45 7.32 -11.18
N GLN A 152 -12.50 7.99 -12.33
CA GLN A 152 -12.56 7.35 -13.65
C GLN A 152 -11.29 6.54 -13.99
N THR A 153 -10.14 6.90 -13.44
CA THR A 153 -8.91 6.10 -13.60
C THR A 153 -9.05 4.74 -12.91
N LEU A 154 -9.63 4.71 -11.71
CA LEU A 154 -9.91 3.45 -11.01
C LEU A 154 -10.98 2.64 -11.73
N VAL A 155 -12.05 3.28 -12.22
CA VAL A 155 -13.10 2.62 -13.01
C VAL A 155 -12.51 1.93 -14.24
N THR A 156 -11.67 2.63 -15.00
CA THR A 156 -11.00 2.08 -16.18
C THR A 156 -10.12 0.88 -15.83
N PHE A 157 -9.33 0.99 -14.77
CA PHE A 157 -8.49 -0.09 -14.25
C PHE A 157 -9.31 -1.33 -13.85
N ILE A 158 -10.39 -1.13 -13.09
CA ILE A 158 -11.26 -2.23 -12.64
C ILE A 158 -11.96 -2.90 -13.81
N LYS A 159 -12.46 -2.14 -14.79
CA LYS A 159 -13.06 -2.70 -16.03
C LYS A 159 -12.06 -3.60 -16.77
N GLU A 160 -10.83 -3.13 -16.97
CA GLU A 160 -9.79 -3.91 -17.65
C GLU A 160 -9.49 -5.21 -16.87
N TRP A 161 -9.36 -5.11 -15.55
CA TRP A 161 -9.09 -6.28 -14.70
C TRP A 161 -10.25 -7.28 -14.70
N GLN A 162 -11.51 -6.81 -14.70
CA GLN A 162 -12.71 -7.64 -14.68
C GLN A 162 -12.92 -8.39 -16.01
N ILE A 163 -12.69 -7.70 -17.14
CA ILE A 163 -12.93 -8.26 -18.49
C ILE A 163 -11.80 -9.22 -18.87
N GLY A 164 -10.55 -8.84 -18.61
CA GLY A 164 -9.38 -9.62 -18.99
C GLY A 164 -9.09 -10.80 -18.06
N ASN A 165 -8.44 -11.83 -18.60
CA ASN A 165 -7.87 -12.93 -17.81
C ASN A 165 -6.47 -12.61 -17.27
N ILE A 166 -5.75 -11.72 -17.94
CA ILE A 166 -4.43 -11.22 -17.60
C ILE A 166 -4.29 -9.79 -18.13
N PHE A 167 -3.53 -8.94 -17.45
CA PHE A 167 -3.13 -7.65 -18.01
C PHE A 167 -2.15 -7.84 -19.18
N SER A 168 -2.05 -6.86 -20.07
CA SER A 168 -1.10 -6.94 -21.19
C SER A 168 0.33 -7.14 -20.69
N LYS A 169 1.12 -7.90 -21.48
CA LYS A 169 2.53 -8.15 -21.16
C LYS A 169 3.31 -6.84 -20.99
N GLU A 170 3.04 -5.84 -21.81
CA GLU A 170 3.69 -4.52 -21.74
C GLU A 170 3.44 -3.85 -20.37
N LYS A 171 2.20 -3.87 -19.85
CA LYS A 171 1.87 -3.32 -18.53
C LYS A 171 2.57 -4.08 -17.41
N LEU A 172 2.59 -5.40 -17.50
CA LEU A 172 3.24 -6.25 -16.50
C LEU A 172 4.76 -6.05 -16.52
N ASP A 173 5.38 -6.10 -17.69
CA ASP A 173 6.82 -5.84 -17.86
C ASP A 173 7.21 -4.45 -17.32
N GLY A 174 6.43 -3.43 -17.65
CA GLY A 174 6.65 -2.07 -17.18
C GLY A 174 6.56 -1.94 -15.66
N SER A 175 5.55 -2.55 -15.03
CA SER A 175 5.38 -2.53 -13.58
C SER A 175 6.46 -3.33 -12.86
N VAL A 176 6.85 -4.47 -13.40
CA VAL A 176 7.96 -5.28 -12.86
C VAL A 176 9.28 -4.51 -12.95
N ASN A 177 9.57 -3.91 -14.09
CA ASN A 177 10.82 -3.13 -14.29
C ASN A 177 10.93 -1.95 -13.32
N ARG A 178 9.84 -1.21 -13.10
CA ARG A 178 9.83 -0.07 -12.15
C ARG A 178 9.99 -0.54 -10.70
N THR A 179 9.31 -1.62 -10.33
CA THR A 179 9.43 -2.21 -8.99
C THR A 179 10.85 -2.72 -8.73
N ASP A 180 11.44 -3.46 -9.68
CA ASP A 180 12.83 -3.93 -9.62
C ASP A 180 13.82 -2.77 -9.47
N ALA A 181 13.62 -1.68 -10.23
CA ALA A 181 14.45 -0.48 -10.13
C ALA A 181 14.34 0.20 -8.75
N TYR A 182 13.14 0.25 -8.13
CA TYR A 182 13.00 0.73 -6.75
C TYR A 182 13.71 -0.17 -5.75
N PHE A 183 13.55 -1.49 -5.87
CA PHE A 183 14.17 -2.44 -4.94
C PHE A 183 15.69 -2.45 -5.06
N SER A 184 16.22 -2.37 -6.28
CA SER A 184 17.67 -2.23 -6.50
C SER A 184 18.24 -0.95 -5.87
N LYS A 185 17.52 0.18 -5.95
CA LYS A 185 17.93 1.44 -5.30
C LYS A 185 17.85 1.34 -3.78
N LEU A 186 16.79 0.74 -3.23
CA LEU A 186 16.66 0.50 -1.79
C LEU A 186 17.78 -0.41 -1.29
N ASP A 187 18.06 -1.49 -2.00
CA ASP A 187 19.14 -2.41 -1.65
C ASP A 187 20.49 -1.70 -1.58
N ASN A 188 20.79 -0.85 -2.56
CA ASN A 188 22.04 -0.09 -2.59
C ASN A 188 22.15 0.91 -1.42
N ILE A 189 21.07 1.60 -1.06
CA ILE A 189 21.06 2.51 0.10
C ILE A 189 21.28 1.71 1.39
N LEU A 190 20.56 0.63 1.56
CA LEU A 190 20.60 -0.22 2.75
C LEU A 190 21.92 -0.99 2.91
N LYS A 191 22.79 -0.95 1.92
CA LYS A 191 24.14 -1.52 2.01
C LYS A 191 24.96 -0.88 3.15
N ASN A 192 24.81 0.42 3.33
CA ASN A 192 25.65 1.20 4.25
C ASN A 192 24.88 1.80 5.44
N GLN A 193 23.59 1.50 5.55
CA GLN A 193 22.75 2.03 6.64
C GLN A 193 21.67 1.02 7.04
N LYS A 194 21.15 1.22 8.24
CA LYS A 194 20.21 0.31 8.86
C LYS A 194 18.78 0.50 8.35
N TRP A 195 18.39 1.75 8.08
CA TRP A 195 17.06 2.17 7.65
C TRP A 195 17.14 3.01 6.38
N ILE A 196 16.03 3.21 5.68
CA ILE A 196 15.98 3.87 4.36
C ILE A 196 16.52 5.32 4.42
N ALA A 197 16.34 6.00 5.56
CA ALA A 197 16.82 7.36 5.74
C ALA A 197 17.67 7.50 7.01
N GLY A 198 18.76 6.72 7.10
CA GLY A 198 19.75 6.82 8.17
C GLY A 198 19.72 5.66 9.17
N GLU A 199 20.05 5.96 10.43
CA GLU A 199 20.30 4.96 11.48
C GLU A 199 19.05 4.57 12.28
N LYS A 200 17.97 5.33 12.16
CA LYS A 200 16.69 5.08 12.85
C LYS A 200 15.57 4.90 11.82
N MET A 201 14.58 4.09 12.21
CA MET A 201 13.36 3.96 11.43
C MET A 201 12.71 5.33 11.21
N SER A 202 12.26 5.57 9.99
CA SER A 202 11.67 6.81 9.55
C SER A 202 10.32 6.58 8.84
N LEU A 203 9.64 7.67 8.50
CA LEU A 203 8.43 7.61 7.68
C LEU A 203 8.67 6.94 6.32
N ALA A 204 9.89 7.00 5.76
CA ALA A 204 10.23 6.29 4.53
C ALA A 204 10.14 4.76 4.72
N ASP A 205 10.62 4.26 5.83
CA ASP A 205 10.52 2.82 6.16
C ASP A 205 9.06 2.40 6.28
N ILE A 206 8.26 3.18 7.02
CA ILE A 206 6.81 2.94 7.19
C ILE A 206 6.09 2.94 5.84
N ALA A 207 6.44 3.85 4.93
CA ALA A 207 5.82 3.94 3.61
C ALA A 207 6.13 2.71 2.73
N TRP A 208 7.32 2.10 2.88
CA TRP A 208 7.75 0.97 2.07
C TRP A 208 7.44 -0.41 2.68
N MET A 209 7.25 -0.52 4.00
CA MET A 209 6.90 -1.79 4.67
C MET A 209 5.75 -2.54 3.99
N PRO A 210 4.58 -1.91 3.72
CA PRO A 210 3.46 -2.60 3.08
C PRO A 210 3.76 -3.02 1.64
N ASN A 211 4.59 -2.27 0.92
CA ASN A 211 4.94 -2.58 -0.46
C ASN A 211 5.79 -3.85 -0.53
N ILE A 212 6.85 -3.93 0.29
CA ILE A 212 7.72 -5.11 0.34
C ILE A 212 6.95 -6.33 0.87
N HIS A 213 6.14 -6.15 1.92
CA HIS A 213 5.27 -7.19 2.42
C HIS A 213 4.38 -7.77 1.31
N ARG A 214 3.68 -6.92 0.56
CA ARG A 214 2.79 -7.34 -0.52
C ARG A 214 3.53 -8.08 -1.63
N MET A 215 4.74 -7.63 -1.99
CA MET A 215 5.58 -8.32 -2.98
C MET A 215 6.04 -9.69 -2.47
N SER A 216 6.31 -9.85 -1.17
CA SER A 216 6.65 -11.15 -0.59
C SER A 216 5.51 -12.18 -0.66
N LEU A 217 4.25 -11.72 -0.67
CA LEU A 217 3.09 -12.59 -0.86
C LEU A 217 2.94 -13.07 -2.31
N MET A 218 3.52 -12.34 -3.28
CA MET A 218 3.51 -12.67 -4.71
C MET A 218 4.69 -13.55 -5.13
N ASP A 219 5.49 -14.03 -4.18
CA ASP A 219 6.72 -14.77 -4.45
C ASP A 219 7.72 -13.95 -5.29
N TRP A 220 7.79 -12.63 -5.03
CA TRP A 220 8.83 -11.78 -5.61
C TRP A 220 10.20 -12.25 -5.13
N PRO A 221 11.22 -12.41 -6.01
CA PRO A 221 12.53 -12.95 -5.64
C PRO A 221 13.33 -11.92 -4.83
N LEU A 222 12.99 -11.76 -3.55
CA LEU A 222 13.65 -10.82 -2.63
C LEU A 222 15.12 -11.17 -2.36
N ASP A 223 15.52 -12.42 -2.56
CA ASP A 223 16.90 -12.90 -2.47
C ASP A 223 17.85 -12.22 -3.46
N ARG A 224 17.32 -11.57 -4.50
CA ARG A 224 18.10 -10.73 -5.41
C ARG A 224 18.63 -9.44 -4.76
N TYR A 225 18.06 -9.03 -3.61
CA TYR A 225 18.32 -7.77 -2.92
C TYR A 225 18.69 -8.03 -1.47
N LEU A 226 19.94 -8.40 -1.23
CA LEU A 226 20.40 -8.91 0.08
C LEU A 226 20.21 -7.91 1.23
N ASN A 227 20.46 -6.62 0.97
CA ASN A 227 20.35 -5.57 1.98
C ASN A 227 18.89 -5.20 2.25
N LEU A 228 18.05 -5.19 1.21
CA LEU A 228 16.60 -5.00 1.32
C LEU A 228 15.97 -6.17 2.09
N THR A 229 16.38 -7.40 1.82
CA THR A 229 15.92 -8.58 2.55
C THR A 229 16.29 -8.50 4.03
N ARG A 230 17.54 -8.14 4.35
CA ARG A 230 18.00 -7.90 5.74
C ARG A 230 17.14 -6.82 6.43
N TRP A 231 16.86 -5.71 5.73
CA TRP A 231 16.00 -4.64 6.25
C TRP A 231 14.56 -5.18 6.49
N PHE A 232 14.02 -5.94 5.55
CA PHE A 232 12.68 -6.49 5.70
C PHE A 232 12.60 -7.51 6.85
N ASP A 233 13.61 -8.33 7.05
CA ASP A 233 13.69 -9.24 8.22
C ASP A 233 13.71 -8.47 9.53
N GLN A 234 14.40 -7.32 9.58
CA GLN A 234 14.37 -6.43 10.72
C GLN A 234 12.98 -5.79 10.93
N VAL A 235 12.32 -5.33 9.85
CA VAL A 235 10.96 -4.77 9.91
C VAL A 235 9.98 -5.77 10.49
N LYS A 236 10.05 -7.05 10.12
CA LYS A 236 9.16 -8.10 10.62
C LYS A 236 9.23 -8.30 12.14
N LEU A 237 10.30 -7.86 12.78
CA LEU A 237 10.48 -7.93 14.24
C LEU A 237 9.81 -6.74 14.98
N HIS A 238 9.38 -5.69 14.28
CA HIS A 238 8.68 -4.57 14.89
C HIS A 238 7.25 -4.93 15.28
N SER A 239 6.85 -4.53 16.49
CA SER A 239 5.48 -4.75 16.98
C SER A 239 4.44 -4.08 16.07
N SER A 240 4.71 -2.88 15.60
CA SER A 240 3.83 -2.13 14.70
C SER A 240 3.57 -2.86 13.38
N TYR A 241 4.59 -3.55 12.83
CA TYR A 241 4.39 -4.39 11.64
C TYR A 241 3.43 -5.54 11.93
N GLN A 242 3.55 -6.20 13.09
CA GLN A 242 2.65 -7.30 13.46
C GLN A 242 1.24 -6.78 13.74
N VAL A 243 1.11 -5.79 14.62
CA VAL A 243 -0.19 -5.29 15.10
C VAL A 243 -0.96 -4.53 14.01
N ALA A 244 -0.29 -3.65 13.26
CA ALA A 244 -0.94 -2.76 12.32
C ALA A 244 -1.02 -3.29 10.88
N LEU A 245 -0.28 -4.38 10.55
CA LEU A 245 -0.29 -4.96 9.22
C LEU A 245 -0.72 -6.43 9.27
N VAL A 246 0.06 -7.31 9.89
CA VAL A 246 -0.16 -8.77 9.83
C VAL A 246 -1.47 -9.18 10.52
N ASN A 247 -1.77 -8.63 11.70
CA ASN A 247 -2.99 -8.95 12.44
C ASN A 247 -4.30 -8.47 11.76
N TRP A 248 -4.18 -7.66 10.69
CA TRP A 248 -5.30 -7.24 9.84
C TRP A 248 -5.49 -8.14 8.61
N GLU A 249 -4.65 -9.13 8.44
CA GLU A 249 -4.88 -10.21 7.48
C GLU A 249 -5.79 -11.26 8.12
N ASN A 250 -6.73 -11.79 7.34
CA ASN A 250 -7.56 -12.88 7.82
C ASN A 250 -6.71 -14.14 8.05
N ASP A 251 -7.14 -14.99 8.97
CA ASP A 251 -6.46 -16.25 9.28
C ASP A 251 -6.19 -17.07 8.01
N GLY A 252 -4.93 -17.45 7.80
CA GLY A 252 -4.49 -18.22 6.64
C GLY A 252 -4.47 -17.45 5.32
N GLN A 253 -4.72 -16.14 5.30
CA GLN A 253 -4.78 -15.36 4.06
C GLN A 253 -3.43 -15.27 3.34
N ALA A 254 -2.36 -15.02 4.08
CA ALA A 254 -1.01 -14.96 3.50
C ALA A 254 -0.60 -16.31 2.89
N GLU A 255 -0.87 -17.41 3.60
CA GLU A 255 -0.65 -18.77 3.11
C GLU A 255 -1.50 -19.06 1.88
N GLY A 256 -2.75 -18.65 1.88
CA GLY A 256 -3.66 -18.79 0.74
C GLY A 256 -3.15 -18.06 -0.51
N PHE A 257 -2.62 -16.84 -0.36
CA PHE A 257 -2.00 -16.10 -1.46
C PHE A 257 -0.76 -16.83 -2.00
N ARG A 258 0.16 -17.24 -1.14
CA ARG A 258 1.37 -17.97 -1.56
C ARG A 258 1.03 -19.30 -2.24
N ALA A 259 0.05 -20.05 -1.71
CA ALA A 259 -0.42 -21.29 -2.32
C ALA A 259 -1.04 -21.05 -3.71
N TYR A 260 -1.84 -20.00 -3.85
CA TYR A 260 -2.40 -19.60 -5.14
C TYR A 260 -1.32 -19.24 -6.16
N VAL A 261 -0.35 -18.41 -5.78
CA VAL A 261 0.76 -18.00 -6.67
C VAL A 261 1.53 -19.22 -7.17
N LYS A 262 1.91 -20.13 -6.27
CA LYS A 262 2.62 -21.39 -6.62
C LYS A 262 1.80 -22.28 -7.55
N ARG A 263 0.52 -22.48 -7.24
CA ARG A 263 -0.38 -23.27 -8.07
C ARG A 263 -0.53 -22.67 -9.48
N ARG A 264 -0.77 -21.36 -9.58
CA ARG A 264 -0.90 -20.66 -10.86
C ARG A 264 0.35 -20.79 -11.72
N LYS A 265 1.53 -20.67 -11.11
CA LYS A 265 2.81 -20.90 -11.80
C LYS A 265 2.89 -22.30 -12.41
N ILE A 266 2.53 -23.33 -11.65
CA ILE A 266 2.56 -24.73 -12.11
C ILE A 266 1.53 -24.98 -13.22
N GLU A 267 0.31 -24.50 -13.06
CA GLU A 267 -0.80 -24.78 -13.97
C GLU A 267 -0.75 -23.98 -15.28
N THR A 268 -0.23 -22.76 -15.24
CA THR A 268 -0.34 -21.80 -16.36
C THR A 268 0.99 -21.22 -16.82
N GLY A 269 2.07 -21.41 -16.07
CA GLY A 269 3.34 -20.71 -16.30
C GLY A 269 3.32 -19.21 -15.92
N ILE A 270 2.18 -18.68 -15.43
CA ILE A 270 2.05 -17.26 -15.09
C ILE A 270 2.59 -17.01 -13.68
N HIS A 271 3.69 -16.29 -13.61
CA HIS A 271 4.33 -15.89 -12.35
C HIS A 271 5.03 -14.54 -12.54
N VAL A 272 5.27 -13.81 -11.47
CA VAL A 272 5.90 -12.47 -11.53
C VAL A 272 7.28 -12.52 -12.18
N THR A 273 8.02 -13.62 -12.01
CA THR A 273 9.36 -13.83 -12.60
C THR A 273 9.37 -14.02 -14.12
N GLU A 274 8.20 -14.18 -14.74
CA GLU A 274 8.07 -14.33 -16.20
C GLU A 274 7.95 -12.96 -16.91
N PHE A 275 8.09 -11.85 -16.16
CA PHE A 275 7.90 -10.50 -16.68
C PHE A 275 9.10 -9.58 -16.41
N GLY A 276 9.31 -8.65 -17.34
CA GLY A 276 10.28 -7.57 -17.24
C GLY A 276 11.70 -8.04 -16.93
N SER A 277 12.36 -7.28 -16.08
CA SER A 277 13.76 -7.53 -15.66
C SER A 277 13.95 -8.81 -14.85
N LEU A 278 12.88 -9.37 -14.26
CA LEU A 278 12.97 -10.61 -13.49
C LEU A 278 13.15 -11.86 -14.35
N THR A 279 12.91 -11.79 -15.65
CA THR A 279 13.20 -12.88 -16.59
C THR A 279 14.70 -13.15 -16.74
N LYS A 280 15.54 -12.20 -16.33
CA LYS A 280 17.00 -12.32 -16.35
C LYS A 280 17.52 -12.77 -14.98
N PRO A 281 18.60 -13.58 -14.92
CA PRO A 281 19.25 -13.85 -13.66
C PRO A 281 19.66 -12.54 -12.97
N ALA A 282 19.78 -12.58 -11.64
CA ALA A 282 20.35 -11.45 -10.89
C ALA A 282 21.73 -11.12 -11.44
N SER A 283 21.99 -9.84 -11.69
CA SER A 283 23.36 -9.40 -11.98
C SER A 283 24.18 -9.62 -10.71
N LEU A 284 25.22 -10.44 -10.78
CA LEU A 284 26.18 -10.67 -9.70
C LEU A 284 26.97 -9.40 -9.37
#